data_b61203f0c6ae933a3fadfcef87aa61ca
#
_entry.id   b61203f0c6ae933a3fadfcef87aa61ca
#
_cell.length_a   1.000
_cell.length_b   1.000
_cell.length_c   1.000
_cell.angle_alpha   90.00
_cell.angle_beta   90.00
_cell.angle_gamma   90.00
#
_symmetry.space_group_name_H-M   'P 1'
#
loop_
_entity.id
_entity.type
_entity.pdbx_description
1 polymer ?
#
loop_
_entity_poly.entity_id
_entity_poly.type
_entity_poly.pdbx_seq_one_letter_code
_entity_poly.pdbx_strand_id
1 'polypeptide(L)'
;MDFIVREAKLSDLDNILELWRELSVDQLGKDNYYKGSLEFNCGDGQIKESIINDNCGMFVVEYNEEIHGFVEVWINRKDFSFEHNDYAYILHYYINEKGRNVRNIFSIIYHLYKIAEEWAISKGKPYIISDAFEHNERIVKFLKRVGVSKYKTRMVRKI
;
A
#
# COMPACT_ATOMS: atom_id res chain seq x y z
N MET A 1 -6.15 20.12 -11.76
CA MET A 1 -6.25 19.70 -10.36
C MET A 1 -4.93 19.05 -10.02
N ASP A 2 -4.17 19.71 -9.19
CA ASP A 2 -2.80 19.31 -8.91
C ASP A 2 -2.79 18.55 -7.58
N PHE A 3 -2.58 17.25 -7.64
CA PHE A 3 -2.31 16.42 -6.47
C PHE A 3 -0.79 16.41 -6.20
N ILE A 4 -0.43 16.24 -4.93
CA ILE A 4 0.94 16.09 -4.48
C ILE A 4 1.10 14.69 -3.92
N VAL A 5 2.18 13.99 -4.32
CA VAL A 5 2.63 12.76 -3.67
C VAL A 5 3.88 13.08 -2.88
N ARG A 6 3.86 12.82 -1.59
CA ARG A 6 4.96 13.13 -0.67
C ARG A 6 5.11 12.10 0.43
N GLU A 7 6.24 12.11 1.09
CA GLU A 7 6.45 11.35 2.32
C GLU A 7 5.49 11.82 3.42
N ALA A 8 4.97 10.86 4.19
CA ALA A 8 4.09 11.14 5.32
C ALA A 8 4.86 11.73 6.50
N LYS A 9 4.18 12.57 7.26
CA LYS A 9 4.65 13.15 8.53
C LYS A 9 3.81 12.62 9.69
N LEU A 10 4.31 12.71 10.91
CA LEU A 10 3.53 12.33 12.09
C LEU A 10 2.21 13.09 12.22
N SER A 11 2.15 14.32 11.71
CA SER A 11 0.89 15.10 11.65
C SER A 11 -0.17 14.49 10.73
N ASP A 12 0.20 13.57 9.83
CA ASP A 12 -0.71 12.90 8.91
C ASP A 12 -1.31 11.61 9.51
N LEU A 13 -0.83 11.21 10.69
CA LEU A 13 -1.15 9.91 11.30
C LEU A 13 -2.65 9.64 11.38
N ASP A 14 -3.43 10.57 11.91
CA ASP A 14 -4.87 10.40 12.10
C ASP A 14 -5.60 10.20 10.76
N ASN A 15 -5.23 10.98 9.73
CA ASN A 15 -5.79 10.85 8.39
C ASN A 15 -5.43 9.50 7.75
N ILE A 16 -4.18 9.04 7.91
CA ILE A 16 -3.74 7.73 7.38
C ILE A 16 -4.47 6.60 8.12
N LEU A 17 -4.66 6.68 9.42
CA LEU A 17 -5.42 5.71 10.20
C LEU A 17 -6.88 5.62 9.75
N GLU A 18 -7.51 6.74 9.42
CA GLU A 18 -8.86 6.74 8.86
C GLU A 18 -8.90 6.00 7.52
N LEU A 19 -7.99 6.33 6.59
CA LEU A 19 -7.87 5.64 5.31
C LEU A 19 -7.58 4.15 5.46
N TRP A 20 -6.77 3.78 6.43
CA TRP A 20 -6.45 2.39 6.73
C TRP A 20 -7.69 1.61 7.24
N ARG A 21 -8.52 2.25 8.07
CA ARG A 21 -9.82 1.69 8.50
C ARG A 21 -10.78 1.51 7.32
N GLU A 22 -10.86 2.51 6.43
CA GLU A 22 -11.65 2.39 5.19
C GLU A 22 -11.17 1.21 4.32
N LEU A 23 -9.85 1.04 4.15
CA LEU A 23 -9.27 -0.11 3.44
C LEU A 23 -9.70 -1.43 4.08
N SER A 24 -9.63 -1.53 5.41
CA SER A 24 -10.00 -2.73 6.14
C SER A 24 -11.48 -3.07 5.98
N VAL A 25 -12.36 -2.08 6.05
CA VAL A 25 -13.82 -2.25 5.81
C VAL A 25 -14.09 -2.70 4.37
N ASP A 26 -13.42 -2.08 3.40
CA ASP A 26 -13.55 -2.44 1.97
C ASP A 26 -13.14 -3.91 1.71
N GLN A 27 -12.07 -4.38 2.35
CA GLN A 27 -11.62 -5.77 2.22
C GLN A 27 -12.54 -6.76 2.93
N LEU A 28 -13.02 -6.45 4.13
CA LEU A 28 -13.99 -7.27 4.85
C LEU A 28 -15.30 -7.47 4.07
N GLY A 29 -15.74 -6.44 3.35
CA GLY A 29 -16.92 -6.51 2.49
C GLY A 29 -16.75 -7.39 1.24
N LYS A 30 -15.51 -7.68 0.83
CA LYS A 30 -15.18 -8.43 -0.39
C LYS A 30 -14.72 -9.86 -0.15
N ASP A 31 -14.17 -10.14 1.02
CA ASP A 31 -13.58 -11.44 1.34
C ASP A 31 -13.97 -11.89 2.76
N ASN A 32 -14.84 -12.88 2.83
CA ASN A 32 -15.28 -13.47 4.10
C ASN A 32 -14.17 -14.20 4.87
N TYR A 33 -13.06 -14.50 4.22
CA TYR A 33 -11.88 -15.11 4.84
C TYR A 33 -10.92 -14.07 5.41
N TYR A 34 -11.05 -12.82 4.98
CA TYR A 34 -10.23 -11.71 5.47
C TYR A 34 -10.66 -11.37 6.91
N LYS A 35 -9.76 -11.59 7.84
CA LYS A 35 -9.92 -11.10 9.21
C LYS A 35 -9.21 -9.75 9.30
N GLY A 36 -9.95 -8.69 9.03
CA GLY A 36 -9.43 -7.34 9.21
C GLY A 36 -9.06 -7.10 10.67
N SER A 37 -8.05 -6.28 10.86
CA SER A 37 -7.57 -5.86 12.17
C SER A 37 -8.48 -4.82 12.86
N LEU A 38 -9.72 -4.63 12.41
CA LEU A 38 -10.69 -3.75 13.06
C LEU A 38 -10.94 -4.10 14.53
N GLU A 39 -10.82 -5.39 14.88
CA GLU A 39 -11.01 -5.87 16.26
C GLU A 39 -9.80 -5.60 17.16
N PHE A 40 -8.63 -5.26 16.61
CA PHE A 40 -7.37 -5.30 17.35
C PHE A 40 -6.69 -3.96 17.56
N ASN A 41 -7.19 -2.85 17.02
CA ASN A 41 -6.44 -1.56 17.01
C ASN A 41 -4.97 -1.70 16.54
N CYS A 42 -4.68 -2.75 15.78
CA CYS A 42 -3.30 -3.08 15.39
C CYS A 42 -2.70 -2.07 14.42
N GLY A 43 -3.54 -1.28 13.74
CA GLY A 43 -3.09 -0.30 12.77
C GLY A 43 -2.32 0.87 13.37
N ASP A 44 -2.73 1.33 14.56
CA ASP A 44 -2.22 2.57 15.15
C ASP A 44 -0.71 2.49 15.39
N GLY A 45 -0.24 1.43 16.02
CA GLY A 45 1.19 1.22 16.27
C GLY A 45 1.98 0.98 14.99
N GLN A 46 1.43 0.18 14.07
CA GLN A 46 2.09 -0.14 12.81
C GLN A 46 2.21 1.09 11.90
N ILE A 47 1.14 1.85 11.70
CA ILE A 47 1.14 3.04 10.83
C ILE A 47 2.11 4.08 11.39
N LYS A 48 2.08 4.31 12.70
CA LYS A 48 3.05 5.20 13.35
C LYS A 48 4.49 4.74 13.13
N GLU A 49 4.76 3.44 13.33
CA GLU A 49 6.08 2.85 13.08
C GLU A 49 6.50 3.06 11.62
N SER A 50 5.59 2.87 10.67
CA SER A 50 5.88 3.05 9.24
C SER A 50 6.20 4.50 8.84
N ILE A 51 5.79 5.48 9.65
CA ILE A 51 6.12 6.90 9.44
C ILE A 51 7.52 7.23 10.00
N ILE A 52 7.93 6.62 11.11
CA ILE A 52 9.14 7.04 11.85
C ILE A 52 10.34 6.10 11.69
N ASN A 53 10.15 4.91 11.16
CA ASN A 53 11.21 3.90 11.05
C ASN A 53 11.89 3.96 9.69
N ASP A 54 13.21 4.10 9.66
CA ASP A 54 14.03 4.18 8.44
C ASP A 54 13.93 2.94 7.52
N ASN A 55 13.44 1.81 8.05
CA ASN A 55 13.18 0.60 7.27
C ASN A 55 11.78 0.56 6.65
N CYS A 56 10.99 1.60 6.85
CA CYS A 56 9.66 1.76 6.33
C CYS A 56 9.56 3.05 5.51
N GLY A 57 8.75 3.04 4.47
CA GLY A 57 8.38 4.22 3.70
C GLY A 57 6.86 4.37 3.74
N MET A 58 6.39 5.52 4.17
CA MET A 58 4.98 5.88 4.11
C MET A 58 4.84 7.12 3.24
N PHE A 59 4.05 7.01 2.17
CA PHE A 59 3.82 8.10 1.23
C PHE A 59 2.33 8.35 1.07
N VAL A 60 1.95 9.61 0.94
CA VAL A 60 0.55 10.04 0.87
C VAL A 60 0.27 10.80 -0.42
N VAL A 61 -0.98 10.74 -0.85
CA VAL A 61 -1.54 11.62 -1.88
C VAL A 61 -2.35 12.71 -1.19
N GLU A 62 -1.95 13.93 -1.42
CA GLU A 62 -2.62 15.12 -0.92
C GLU A 62 -3.25 15.91 -2.08
N TYR A 63 -4.47 16.37 -1.88
CA TYR A 63 -5.20 17.25 -2.77
C TYR A 63 -6.09 18.20 -1.96
N ASN A 64 -6.01 19.51 -2.23
CA ASN A 64 -6.72 20.53 -1.46
C ASN A 64 -6.50 20.42 0.06
N GLU A 65 -5.26 20.17 0.48
CA GLU A 65 -4.87 20.02 1.90
C GLU A 65 -5.49 18.79 2.61
N GLU A 66 -6.19 17.91 1.86
CA GLU A 66 -6.73 16.64 2.36
C GLU A 66 -5.92 15.45 1.84
N ILE A 67 -5.72 14.43 2.68
CA ILE A 67 -5.06 13.18 2.29
C ILE A 67 -6.12 12.21 1.75
N HIS A 68 -5.91 11.73 0.54
CA HIS A 68 -6.85 10.87 -0.18
C HIS A 68 -6.35 9.45 -0.43
N GLY A 69 -5.10 9.17 -0.11
CA GLY A 69 -4.53 7.85 -0.28
C GLY A 69 -3.14 7.74 0.30
N PHE A 70 -2.67 6.50 0.41
CA PHE A 70 -1.33 6.20 0.90
C PHE A 70 -0.77 4.93 0.28
N VAL A 71 0.55 4.78 0.34
CA VAL A 71 1.29 3.54 0.12
C VAL A 71 2.26 3.32 1.27
N GLU A 72 2.29 2.10 1.78
CA GLU A 72 3.18 1.65 2.84
C GLU A 72 4.15 0.62 2.28
N VAL A 73 5.45 0.85 2.47
CA VAL A 73 6.54 0.00 1.95
C VAL A 73 7.48 -0.36 3.08
N TRP A 74 7.86 -1.61 3.16
CA TRP A 74 8.79 -2.11 4.14
C TRP A 74 9.99 -2.78 3.47
N ILE A 75 11.19 -2.52 3.98
CA ILE A 75 12.36 -3.35 3.75
C ILE A 75 12.56 -4.26 4.97
N ASN A 76 13.41 -5.26 4.92
CA ASN A 76 13.67 -6.19 6.02
C ASN A 76 12.50 -7.14 6.42
N ARG A 77 11.43 -7.18 5.62
CA ARG A 77 10.39 -8.19 5.79
C ARG A 77 10.92 -9.53 5.28
N LYS A 78 10.88 -10.55 6.15
CA LYS A 78 11.29 -11.90 5.77
C LYS A 78 10.12 -12.66 5.14
N ASP A 79 10.35 -13.29 4.01
CA ASP A 79 9.45 -14.28 3.41
C ASP A 79 10.24 -15.57 3.16
N PHE A 80 9.73 -16.70 3.65
CA PHE A 80 10.37 -18.00 3.48
C PHE A 80 10.45 -18.48 2.02
N SER A 81 9.75 -17.80 1.11
CA SER A 81 9.76 -18.12 -0.31
C SER A 81 10.97 -17.54 -1.04
N PHE A 82 11.72 -16.64 -0.41
CA PHE A 82 12.86 -15.96 -1.03
C PHE A 82 14.15 -16.32 -0.33
N GLU A 83 15.17 -16.66 -1.12
CA GLU A 83 16.51 -16.98 -0.62
C GLU A 83 17.17 -15.76 0.02
N HIS A 84 16.94 -14.58 -0.56
CA HIS A 84 17.48 -13.30 -0.10
C HIS A 84 16.37 -12.35 0.30
N ASN A 85 16.61 -11.56 1.35
CA ASN A 85 15.69 -10.49 1.80
C ASN A 85 16.10 -9.14 1.18
N ASP A 86 16.39 -9.12 -0.10
CA ASP A 86 16.88 -7.97 -0.85
C ASP A 86 15.77 -7.22 -1.60
N TYR A 87 14.56 -7.27 -1.09
CA TYR A 87 13.39 -6.63 -1.67
C TYR A 87 12.75 -5.59 -0.76
N ALA A 88 12.01 -4.66 -1.36
CA ALA A 88 11.03 -3.83 -0.71
C ALA A 88 9.65 -4.44 -0.91
N TYR A 89 8.83 -4.44 0.13
CA TYR A 89 7.49 -5.02 0.13
C TYR A 89 6.44 -3.93 0.31
N ILE A 90 5.59 -3.73 -0.69
CA ILE A 90 4.40 -2.88 -0.59
C ILE A 90 3.37 -3.63 0.25
N LEU A 91 3.18 -3.16 1.49
CA LEU A 91 2.31 -3.81 2.46
C LEU A 91 0.85 -3.37 2.30
N HIS A 92 0.63 -2.05 2.20
CA HIS A 92 -0.68 -1.47 1.98
C HIS A 92 -0.64 -0.43 0.88
N TYR A 93 -1.76 -0.32 0.20
CA TYR A 93 -1.97 0.62 -0.87
C TYR A 93 -3.46 0.96 -0.95
N TYR A 94 -3.81 2.20 -0.72
CA TYR A 94 -5.21 2.61 -0.72
C TYR A 94 -5.41 4.03 -1.23
N ILE A 95 -6.52 4.24 -1.91
CA ILE A 95 -7.05 5.55 -2.28
C ILE A 95 -8.54 5.52 -1.97
N ASN A 96 -9.03 6.49 -1.20
CA ASN A 96 -10.43 6.59 -0.82
C ASN A 96 -11.35 6.92 -2.02
N GLU A 97 -12.65 6.89 -1.80
CA GLU A 97 -13.62 7.11 -2.86
C GLU A 97 -13.48 8.50 -3.50
N LYS A 98 -13.26 9.54 -2.70
CA LYS A 98 -13.04 10.90 -3.20
C LYS A 98 -11.83 10.95 -4.14
N GLY A 99 -10.70 10.38 -3.72
CA GLY A 99 -9.48 10.28 -4.53
C GLY A 99 -9.65 9.42 -5.78
N ARG A 100 -10.49 8.37 -5.73
CA ARG A 100 -10.80 7.51 -6.90
C ARG A 100 -11.66 8.18 -7.96
N ASN A 101 -12.45 9.18 -7.58
CA ASN A 101 -13.36 9.91 -8.48
C ASN A 101 -12.71 11.06 -9.22
N VAL A 102 -11.41 11.35 -8.98
CA VAL A 102 -10.70 12.35 -9.75
C VAL A 102 -10.38 11.86 -11.16
N ARG A 103 -10.40 12.80 -12.13
CA ARG A 103 -10.24 12.52 -13.56
C ARG A 103 -8.98 11.74 -13.91
N ASN A 104 -7.92 11.86 -13.10
CA ASN A 104 -6.60 11.29 -13.36
C ASN A 104 -6.18 10.22 -12.32
N ILE A 105 -7.11 9.39 -11.86
CA ILE A 105 -6.81 8.35 -10.85
C ILE A 105 -5.62 7.46 -11.24
N PHE A 106 -5.48 7.12 -12.52
CA PHE A 106 -4.35 6.31 -12.98
C PHE A 106 -3.00 7.01 -12.75
N SER A 107 -2.94 8.33 -12.98
CA SER A 107 -1.74 9.13 -12.71
C SER A 107 -1.39 9.14 -11.22
N ILE A 108 -2.39 9.28 -10.34
CA ILE A 108 -2.20 9.25 -8.88
C ILE A 108 -1.61 7.91 -8.45
N ILE A 109 -2.23 6.81 -8.90
CA ILE A 109 -1.77 5.45 -8.60
C ILE A 109 -0.32 5.25 -9.09
N TYR A 110 -0.03 5.72 -10.30
CA TYR A 110 1.30 5.61 -10.88
C TYR A 110 2.36 6.37 -10.06
N HIS A 111 2.06 7.61 -9.63
CA HIS A 111 3.02 8.40 -8.84
C HIS A 111 3.24 7.81 -7.44
N LEU A 112 2.19 7.29 -6.78
CA LEU A 112 2.34 6.55 -5.53
C LEU A 112 3.24 5.31 -5.69
N TYR A 113 3.06 4.55 -6.76
CA TYR A 113 3.90 3.40 -7.04
C TYR A 113 5.36 3.84 -7.31
N LYS A 114 5.53 4.90 -8.12
CA LYS A 114 6.88 5.38 -8.48
C LYS A 114 7.67 5.91 -7.29
N ILE A 115 7.05 6.66 -6.39
CA ILE A 115 7.74 7.13 -5.18
C ILE A 115 8.16 5.96 -4.28
N ALA A 116 7.34 4.91 -4.18
CA ALA A 116 7.66 3.69 -3.45
C ALA A 116 8.84 2.94 -4.11
N GLU A 117 8.86 2.85 -5.44
CA GLU A 117 9.95 2.24 -6.21
C GLU A 117 11.26 3.03 -6.06
N GLU A 118 11.22 4.35 -6.18
CA GLU A 118 12.38 5.23 -6.01
C GLU A 118 12.95 5.14 -4.59
N TRP A 119 12.09 5.09 -3.58
CA TRP A 119 12.50 4.87 -2.20
C TRP A 119 13.16 3.49 -2.03
N ALA A 120 12.59 2.42 -2.58
CA ALA A 120 13.19 1.09 -2.54
C ALA A 120 14.58 1.07 -3.18
N ILE A 121 14.75 1.73 -4.33
CA ILE A 121 16.04 1.90 -5.01
C ILE A 121 17.02 2.66 -4.11
N SER A 122 16.60 3.74 -3.46
CA SER A 122 17.45 4.52 -2.55
C SER A 122 17.93 3.72 -1.34
N LYS A 123 17.18 2.69 -0.95
CA LYS A 123 17.53 1.73 0.11
C LYS A 123 18.33 0.53 -0.42
N GLY A 124 18.76 0.55 -1.68
CA GLY A 124 19.57 -0.50 -2.30
C GLY A 124 18.81 -1.81 -2.55
N LYS A 125 17.47 -1.75 -2.68
CA LYS A 125 16.66 -2.95 -2.93
C LYS A 125 16.44 -3.14 -4.43
N PRO A 126 16.93 -4.26 -5.02
CA PRO A 126 16.80 -4.53 -6.46
C PRO A 126 15.39 -5.03 -6.86
N TYR A 127 14.58 -5.44 -5.89
CA TYR A 127 13.25 -5.98 -6.14
C TYR A 127 12.18 -5.23 -5.33
N ILE A 128 10.98 -5.12 -5.92
CA ILE A 128 9.77 -4.67 -5.25
C ILE A 128 8.71 -5.76 -5.35
N ILE A 129 8.05 -6.06 -4.24
CA ILE A 129 7.05 -7.12 -4.13
C ILE A 129 5.77 -6.50 -3.59
N SER A 130 4.64 -6.98 -4.10
CA SER A 130 3.31 -6.62 -3.59
C SER A 130 2.39 -7.81 -3.72
N ASP A 131 1.57 -8.04 -2.70
CA ASP A 131 0.46 -8.98 -2.78
C ASP A 131 -0.80 -8.24 -3.24
N ALA A 132 -1.60 -8.90 -4.07
CA ALA A 132 -2.89 -8.43 -4.51
C ALA A 132 -3.93 -9.54 -4.37
N PHE A 133 -5.07 -9.23 -3.75
CA PHE A 133 -6.20 -10.15 -3.73
C PHE A 133 -6.73 -10.38 -5.14
N GLU A 134 -7.16 -11.59 -5.45
CA GLU A 134 -7.64 -11.98 -6.78
C GLU A 134 -8.84 -11.12 -7.22
N HIS A 135 -9.74 -10.77 -6.29
CA HIS A 135 -10.87 -9.88 -6.57
C HIS A 135 -10.47 -8.45 -6.92
N ASN A 136 -9.23 -8.04 -6.66
CA ASN A 136 -8.74 -6.69 -6.95
C ASN A 136 -8.10 -6.61 -8.36
N GLU A 137 -8.90 -6.96 -9.37
CA GLU A 137 -8.43 -6.99 -10.77
C GLU A 137 -7.82 -5.67 -11.25
N ARG A 138 -8.30 -4.52 -10.74
CA ARG A 138 -7.80 -3.20 -11.16
C ARG A 138 -6.35 -3.02 -10.76
N ILE A 139 -6.00 -3.38 -9.52
CA ILE A 139 -4.63 -3.33 -9.01
C ILE A 139 -3.73 -4.33 -9.75
N VAL A 140 -4.21 -5.55 -10.01
CA VAL A 140 -3.46 -6.54 -10.78
C VAL A 140 -3.16 -6.05 -12.20
N LYS A 141 -4.14 -5.44 -12.87
CA LYS A 141 -3.95 -4.82 -14.20
C LYS A 141 -2.96 -3.65 -14.16
N PHE A 142 -3.03 -2.83 -13.12
CA PHE A 142 -2.08 -1.72 -12.93
C PHE A 142 -0.65 -2.24 -12.72
N LEU A 143 -0.43 -3.16 -11.77
CA LEU A 143 0.89 -3.73 -11.48
C LEU A 143 1.54 -4.33 -12.73
N LYS A 144 0.77 -5.05 -13.55
CA LYS A 144 1.27 -5.56 -14.84
C LYS A 144 1.72 -4.45 -15.79
N ARG A 145 1.01 -3.31 -15.84
CA ARG A 145 1.39 -2.17 -16.70
C ARG A 145 2.68 -1.50 -16.27
N VAL A 146 3.00 -1.51 -14.98
CA VAL A 146 4.26 -0.96 -14.45
C VAL A 146 5.38 -2.00 -14.40
N GLY A 147 5.19 -3.17 -15.03
CA GLY A 147 6.23 -4.18 -15.20
C GLY A 147 6.31 -5.22 -14.07
N VAL A 148 5.37 -5.19 -13.12
CA VAL A 148 5.31 -6.23 -12.06
C VAL A 148 4.66 -7.49 -12.64
N SER A 149 5.38 -8.61 -12.56
CA SER A 149 4.88 -9.92 -13.02
C SER A 149 4.32 -10.75 -11.87
N LYS A 150 3.40 -11.64 -12.20
CA LYS A 150 2.86 -12.59 -11.23
C LYS A 150 3.95 -13.60 -10.85
N TYR A 151 4.22 -13.71 -9.56
CA TYR A 151 5.27 -14.58 -9.04
C TYR A 151 4.71 -15.82 -8.35
N LYS A 152 3.67 -15.68 -7.49
CA LYS A 152 3.13 -16.76 -6.65
C LYS A 152 1.60 -16.67 -6.61
N THR A 153 0.93 -17.81 -6.55
CA THR A 153 -0.52 -17.88 -6.35
C THR A 153 -0.81 -18.65 -5.07
N ARG A 154 -1.54 -18.03 -4.14
CA ARG A 154 -2.06 -18.71 -2.95
C ARG A 154 -3.46 -19.23 -3.25
N MET A 155 -3.67 -20.52 -2.96
CA MET A 155 -4.96 -21.19 -3.11
C MET A 155 -5.56 -21.48 -1.74
N VAL A 156 -6.86 -21.32 -1.59
CA VAL A 156 -7.58 -21.58 -0.34
C VAL A 156 -8.84 -22.41 -0.62
N ARG A 157 -9.15 -23.37 0.26
CA ARG A 157 -10.41 -24.13 0.26
C ARG A 157 -10.93 -24.22 1.68
N LYS A 158 -12.21 -23.89 1.87
CA LYS A 158 -12.92 -24.22 3.12
C LYS A 158 -13.24 -25.73 3.12
N ILE A 159 -12.92 -26.40 4.20
CA ILE A 159 -13.25 -27.82 4.46
C ILE A 159 -14.35 -27.91 5.50
#